data_69b9c44218eb45a4b1e17e96c43d280e
#
_entry.id   69b9c44218eb45a4b1e17e96c43d280e
#
_cell.length_a   1.000
_cell.length_b   1.000
_cell.length_c   1.000
_cell.angle_alpha   90.00
_cell.angle_beta   90.00
_cell.angle_gamma   90.00
#
_symmetry.space_group_name_H-M   'P 1'
#
loop_
_entity.id
_entity.type
_entity.pdbx_description
1 polymer ?
#
loop_
_entity_poly.entity_id
_entity_poly.type
_entity_poly.pdbx_seq_one_letter_code
_entity_poly.pdbx_strand_id
1 'polypeptide(L)'
;MNPVDVAVPVSNVKRALTASGVQDTVRILETRVPTAAAAAEALGCDVAAITNSLIFEIDGAPLLILASGAARVDTTLVATQLGTRKIRRASPAFVLEHTGHEVGGVAPIGHPEKIRTLLDKSLVTQDLLWAGAGDHNSMFSITYDELLRITDAEEMTLR
;
A
#
# COMPACT_ATOMS: atom_id res chain seq x y z
N MET A 1 -14.94 -23.77 9.68
CA MET A 1 -14.78 -22.57 9.45
C MET A 1 -14.54 -22.37 8.08
N ASN A 2 -14.87 -21.45 7.85
CA ASN A 2 -15.01 -21.22 6.58
C ASN A 2 -13.87 -20.40 6.17
N PRO A 3 -13.17 -20.87 5.21
CA PRO A 3 -12.13 -20.06 4.68
C PRO A 3 -12.58 -18.69 4.34
N VAL A 4 -13.81 -18.59 4.41
CA VAL A 4 -14.44 -17.37 4.21
C VAL A 4 -14.31 -16.36 5.27
N ASP A 5 -13.73 -16.67 6.36
CA ASP A 5 -13.49 -15.71 7.39
C ASP A 5 -12.42 -14.69 7.00
N VAL A 6 -12.15 -14.61 5.72
CA VAL A 6 -11.38 -13.53 5.15
C VAL A 6 -12.26 -12.27 5.18
N ALA A 7 -11.75 -11.21 5.80
CA ALA A 7 -12.46 -9.93 5.89
C ALA A 7 -12.80 -9.39 4.50
N VAL A 8 -13.91 -8.67 4.40
CA VAL A 8 -14.35 -8.11 3.12
C VAL A 8 -13.28 -7.26 2.43
N PRO A 9 -12.54 -6.38 3.14
CA PRO A 9 -11.46 -5.62 2.50
C PRO A 9 -10.40 -6.53 1.88
N VAL A 10 -10.05 -7.63 2.54
CA VAL A 10 -9.05 -8.57 2.02
C VAL A 10 -9.60 -9.31 0.79
N SER A 11 -10.86 -9.70 0.82
CA SER A 11 -11.50 -10.34 -0.33
C SER A 11 -11.51 -9.42 -1.55
N ASN A 12 -11.71 -8.12 -1.35
CA ASN A 12 -11.67 -7.14 -2.43
C ASN A 12 -10.26 -7.03 -3.02
N VAL A 13 -9.22 -7.07 -2.17
CA VAL A 13 -7.85 -7.05 -2.63
C VAL A 13 -7.52 -8.30 -3.45
N LYS A 14 -7.90 -9.48 -2.94
CA LYS A 14 -7.69 -10.76 -3.65
C LYS A 14 -8.34 -10.72 -5.04
N ARG A 15 -9.55 -10.21 -5.11
CA ARG A 15 -10.29 -10.08 -6.37
C ARG A 15 -9.61 -9.11 -7.32
N ALA A 16 -9.13 -7.97 -6.81
CA ALA A 16 -8.45 -6.98 -7.60
C ALA A 16 -7.13 -7.51 -8.19
N LEU A 17 -6.38 -8.27 -7.41
CA LEU A 17 -5.15 -8.93 -7.89
C LEU A 17 -5.46 -9.86 -9.06
N THR A 18 -6.41 -10.75 -8.88
CA THR A 18 -6.80 -11.70 -9.92
C THR A 18 -7.31 -10.99 -11.18
N ALA A 19 -8.15 -9.98 -11.00
CA ALA A 19 -8.69 -9.20 -12.12
C ALA A 19 -7.60 -8.43 -12.87
N SER A 20 -6.50 -8.09 -12.21
CA SER A 20 -5.37 -7.41 -12.82
C SER A 20 -4.39 -8.37 -13.50
N GLY A 21 -4.66 -9.67 -13.46
CA GLY A 21 -3.84 -10.67 -14.12
C GLY A 21 -2.59 -11.06 -13.34
N VAL A 22 -2.50 -10.70 -12.05
CA VAL A 22 -1.42 -11.15 -11.19
C VAL A 22 -1.90 -12.23 -10.25
N GLN A 23 -0.96 -12.99 -9.71
CA GLN A 23 -1.28 -14.09 -8.83
C GLN A 23 -1.79 -13.58 -7.49
N ASP A 24 -2.77 -14.27 -6.92
CA ASP A 24 -3.24 -13.98 -5.56
C ASP A 24 -2.24 -14.58 -4.57
N THR A 25 -1.37 -13.75 -4.03
CA THR A 25 -0.32 -14.15 -3.10
C THR A 25 -0.64 -13.75 -1.66
N VAL A 26 -1.89 -13.40 -1.39
CA VAL A 26 -2.29 -12.95 -0.05
C VAL A 26 -2.02 -14.02 0.99
N ARG A 27 -1.35 -13.62 2.07
CA ARG A 27 -1.10 -14.44 3.25
C ARG A 27 -1.80 -13.79 4.45
N ILE A 28 -2.51 -14.61 5.19
CA ILE A 28 -3.11 -14.21 6.47
C ILE A 28 -2.11 -14.60 7.55
N LEU A 29 -1.58 -13.62 8.27
CA LEU A 29 -0.60 -13.86 9.34
C LEU A 29 -1.34 -14.16 10.65
N GLU A 30 -0.69 -14.91 11.54
CA GLU A 30 -1.28 -15.29 12.81
C GLU A 30 -1.48 -14.11 13.75
N THR A 31 -0.63 -13.09 13.61
CA THR A 31 -0.69 -11.89 14.47
C THR A 31 -0.74 -10.64 13.62
N ARG A 32 -1.20 -9.56 14.25
CA ARG A 32 -1.19 -8.25 13.61
C ARG A 32 0.24 -7.76 13.44
N VAL A 33 0.49 -7.06 12.36
CA VAL A 33 1.80 -6.48 12.05
C VAL A 33 1.65 -4.95 11.97
N PRO A 34 1.71 -4.26 13.12
CA PRO A 34 1.40 -2.82 13.17
C PRO A 34 2.47 -1.92 12.55
N THR A 35 3.65 -2.44 12.28
CA THR A 35 4.77 -1.67 11.73
C THR A 35 5.43 -2.42 10.58
N ALA A 36 6.18 -1.68 9.74
CA ALA A 36 6.97 -2.29 8.68
C ALA A 36 8.01 -3.26 9.26
N ALA A 37 8.62 -2.92 10.37
CA ALA A 37 9.60 -3.79 11.02
C ALA A 37 8.97 -5.11 11.48
N ALA A 38 7.78 -5.05 12.08
CA ALA A 38 7.07 -6.24 12.52
C ALA A 38 6.67 -7.12 11.33
N ALA A 39 6.22 -6.50 10.24
CA ALA A 39 5.87 -7.22 9.03
C ALA A 39 7.09 -7.91 8.41
N ALA A 40 8.21 -7.21 8.34
CA ALA A 40 9.47 -7.75 7.80
C ALA A 40 9.92 -8.96 8.60
N GLU A 41 9.84 -8.88 9.92
CA GLU A 41 10.22 -10.00 10.81
C GLU A 41 9.29 -11.19 10.58
N ALA A 42 7.99 -10.96 10.53
CA ALA A 42 7.00 -12.03 10.34
C ALA A 42 7.13 -12.72 8.98
N LEU A 43 7.51 -11.97 7.95
CA LEU A 43 7.63 -12.49 6.59
C LEU A 43 9.04 -12.97 6.24
N GLY A 44 10.02 -12.68 7.08
CA GLY A 44 11.41 -13.09 6.84
C GLY A 44 12.06 -12.30 5.71
N CYS A 45 11.72 -11.02 5.54
CA CYS A 45 12.28 -10.17 4.49
C CYS A 45 12.92 -8.92 5.07
N ASP A 46 13.61 -8.16 4.21
CA ASP A 46 14.19 -6.88 4.58
C ASP A 46 13.07 -5.85 4.74
N VAL A 47 13.18 -4.98 5.73
CA VAL A 47 12.20 -3.90 5.94
C VAL A 47 12.09 -3.00 4.70
N ALA A 48 13.16 -2.89 3.92
CA ALA A 48 13.13 -2.11 2.67
C ALA A 48 12.18 -2.71 1.63
N ALA A 49 11.85 -3.98 1.73
CA ALA A 49 10.90 -4.64 0.81
C ALA A 49 9.45 -4.46 1.25
N ILE A 50 9.22 -4.00 2.48
CA ILE A 50 7.87 -3.68 2.94
C ILE A 50 7.41 -2.40 2.26
N THR A 51 6.26 -2.47 1.62
CA THR A 51 5.68 -1.35 0.90
C THR A 51 4.52 -0.80 1.72
N ASN A 52 4.72 0.37 2.32
CA ASN A 52 3.70 1.04 3.11
C ASN A 52 2.74 1.78 2.18
N SER A 53 1.45 1.57 2.36
CA SER A 53 0.42 2.30 1.63
C SER A 53 -0.06 3.45 2.51
N LEU A 54 0.34 4.66 2.15
CA LEU A 54 0.06 5.87 2.93
C LEU A 54 -0.91 6.76 2.17
N ILE A 55 -1.99 7.16 2.82
CA ILE A 55 -2.97 8.07 2.22
C ILE A 55 -2.72 9.49 2.70
N PHE A 56 -2.59 10.38 1.73
CA PHE A 56 -2.50 11.82 1.95
C PHE A 56 -3.68 12.49 1.30
N GLU A 57 -3.89 13.75 1.64
CA GLU A 57 -4.95 14.57 1.08
C GLU A 57 -4.33 15.75 0.35
N ILE A 58 -4.77 15.97 -0.89
CA ILE A 58 -4.42 17.14 -1.69
C ILE A 58 -5.72 17.81 -2.10
N ASP A 59 -5.99 19.00 -1.57
CA ASP A 59 -7.19 19.79 -1.92
C ASP A 59 -8.48 18.96 -1.84
N GLY A 60 -8.59 18.11 -0.81
CA GLY A 60 -9.75 17.29 -0.58
C GLY A 60 -9.78 15.97 -1.33
N ALA A 61 -8.78 15.71 -2.18
CA ALA A 61 -8.68 14.46 -2.93
C ALA A 61 -7.64 13.53 -2.33
N PRO A 62 -7.84 12.20 -2.38
CA PRO A 62 -6.85 11.26 -1.84
C PRO A 62 -5.65 11.11 -2.77
N LEU A 63 -4.48 10.93 -2.16
CA LEU A 63 -3.25 10.56 -2.83
C LEU A 63 -2.67 9.35 -2.10
N LEU A 64 -2.42 8.27 -2.82
CA LEU A 64 -1.79 7.08 -2.27
C LEU A 64 -0.31 7.11 -2.57
N ILE A 65 0.52 6.99 -1.54
CA ILE A 65 1.97 6.89 -1.69
C ILE A 65 2.39 5.51 -1.23
N LEU A 66 3.02 4.76 -2.12
CA LEU A 66 3.57 3.44 -1.85
C LEU A 66 5.06 3.62 -1.57
N ALA A 67 5.43 3.56 -0.30
CA ALA A 67 6.77 3.89 0.17
C ALA A 67 7.45 2.71 0.83
N SER A 68 8.78 2.58 0.62
CA SER A 68 9.57 1.58 1.32
C SER A 68 9.51 1.78 2.83
N GLY A 69 9.40 0.69 3.57
CA GLY A 69 9.40 0.69 5.02
C GLY A 69 10.71 1.13 5.64
N ALA A 70 11.76 1.26 4.85
CA ALA A 70 13.09 1.62 5.36
C ALA A 70 13.26 3.12 5.63
N ALA A 71 12.39 3.97 5.08
CA ALA A 71 12.59 5.42 5.22
C ALA A 71 11.27 6.19 5.17
N ARG A 72 11.34 7.45 5.61
CA ARG A 72 10.19 8.33 5.62
C ARG A 72 10.02 9.07 4.31
N VAL A 73 8.78 9.38 3.99
CA VAL A 73 8.44 10.22 2.84
C VAL A 73 8.71 11.68 3.21
N ASP A 74 9.42 12.39 2.33
CA ASP A 74 9.60 13.83 2.44
C ASP A 74 8.41 14.51 1.74
N THR A 75 7.42 14.92 2.51
CA THR A 75 6.18 15.48 1.97
C THR A 75 6.39 16.81 1.26
N THR A 76 7.39 17.59 1.67
CA THR A 76 7.73 18.85 1.00
C THR A 76 8.31 18.58 -0.39
N LEU A 77 9.20 17.59 -0.49
CA LEU A 77 9.75 17.17 -1.77
C LEU A 77 8.67 16.68 -2.72
N VAL A 78 7.76 15.83 -2.23
CA VAL A 78 6.66 15.30 -3.03
C VAL A 78 5.75 16.44 -3.50
N ALA A 79 5.36 17.34 -2.61
CA ALA A 79 4.52 18.48 -2.98
C ALA A 79 5.16 19.32 -4.07
N THR A 80 6.49 19.57 -3.97
CA THR A 80 7.23 20.32 -4.98
C THR A 80 7.19 19.60 -6.33
N GLN A 81 7.44 18.30 -6.34
CA GLN A 81 7.42 17.50 -7.58
C GLN A 81 6.03 17.47 -8.22
N LEU A 82 4.97 17.49 -7.41
CA LEU A 82 3.60 17.49 -7.92
C LEU A 82 3.12 18.89 -8.31
N GLY A 83 3.89 19.94 -8.00
CA GLY A 83 3.48 21.30 -8.28
C GLY A 83 2.32 21.77 -7.40
N THR A 84 2.19 21.22 -6.20
CA THR A 84 1.15 21.60 -5.24
C THR A 84 1.78 22.29 -4.04
N ARG A 85 0.96 23.04 -3.30
CA ARG A 85 1.47 23.79 -2.13
C ARG A 85 1.73 22.88 -0.94
N LYS A 86 0.84 21.93 -0.70
CA LYS A 86 0.88 21.14 0.51
C LYS A 86 0.14 19.83 0.33
N ILE A 87 0.71 18.77 0.85
CA ILE A 87 0.01 17.50 1.06
C ILE A 87 -0.07 17.26 2.56
N ARG A 88 -1.17 16.66 3.03
CA ARG A 88 -1.40 16.38 4.44
C ARG A 88 -1.64 14.90 4.65
N ARG A 89 -1.25 14.42 5.83
CA ARG A 89 -1.68 13.08 6.23
C ARG A 89 -3.21 13.10 6.34
N ALA A 90 -3.83 12.12 5.74
CA ALA A 90 -5.29 11.98 5.80
C ALA A 90 -5.71 11.49 7.19
N SER A 91 -6.91 11.91 7.62
CA SER A 91 -7.49 11.39 8.85
C SER A 91 -7.90 9.94 8.69
N PRO A 92 -8.02 9.16 9.77
CA PRO A 92 -8.51 7.78 9.67
C PRO A 92 -9.87 7.66 8.98
N ALA A 93 -10.78 8.60 9.21
CA ALA A 93 -12.09 8.62 8.56
C ALA A 93 -11.97 8.82 7.05
N PHE A 94 -11.09 9.73 6.62
CA PHE A 94 -10.84 9.98 5.21
C PHE A 94 -10.24 8.74 4.53
N VAL A 95 -9.28 8.08 5.20
CA VAL A 95 -8.66 6.86 4.69
C VAL A 95 -9.72 5.78 4.49
N LEU A 96 -10.55 5.54 5.49
CA LEU A 96 -11.60 4.51 5.42
C LEU A 96 -12.60 4.82 4.30
N GLU A 97 -13.00 6.09 4.17
CA GLU A 97 -13.95 6.51 3.14
C GLU A 97 -13.44 6.22 1.74
N HIS A 98 -12.18 6.53 1.47
CA HIS A 98 -11.62 6.44 0.11
C HIS A 98 -11.04 5.07 -0.23
N THR A 99 -10.62 4.29 0.75
CA THR A 99 -9.99 2.99 0.50
C THR A 99 -10.86 1.80 0.88
N GLY A 100 -11.76 1.97 1.83
CA GLY A 100 -12.46 0.84 2.45
C GLY A 100 -11.57 0.08 3.45
N HIS A 101 -10.38 0.58 3.73
CA HIS A 101 -9.42 -0.03 4.65
C HIS A 101 -9.09 0.91 5.80
N GLU A 102 -8.76 0.33 6.96
CA GLU A 102 -8.34 1.13 8.10
C GLU A 102 -6.85 1.49 7.99
N VAL A 103 -6.46 2.61 8.61
CA VAL A 103 -5.05 2.98 8.71
C VAL A 103 -4.25 1.82 9.31
N GLY A 104 -3.12 1.49 8.70
CA GLY A 104 -2.32 0.34 9.09
C GLY A 104 -2.66 -0.94 8.35
N GLY A 105 -3.79 -0.97 7.64
CA GLY A 105 -4.21 -2.10 6.83
C GLY A 105 -4.49 -1.75 5.37
N VAL A 106 -4.13 -0.54 4.94
CA VAL A 106 -4.41 -0.08 3.57
C VAL A 106 -3.61 -0.90 2.56
N ALA A 107 -4.29 -1.37 1.54
CA ALA A 107 -3.67 -2.05 0.40
C ALA A 107 -3.45 -1.07 -0.75
N PRO A 108 -2.54 -1.38 -1.69
CA PRO A 108 -2.33 -0.55 -2.88
C PRO A 108 -3.49 -0.56 -3.86
N ILE A 109 -4.36 -1.57 -3.78
CA ILE A 109 -5.48 -1.76 -4.70
C ILE A 109 -6.70 -2.28 -3.95
N GLY A 110 -7.80 -2.47 -4.65
CA GLY A 110 -9.03 -2.99 -4.03
C GLY A 110 -9.89 -1.88 -3.43
N HIS A 111 -9.71 -0.64 -3.88
CA HIS A 111 -10.44 0.52 -3.40
C HIS A 111 -11.77 0.71 -4.15
N PRO A 112 -12.75 1.40 -3.56
CA PRO A 112 -14.02 1.68 -4.26
C PRO A 112 -13.83 2.44 -5.55
N GLU A 113 -12.91 3.41 -5.57
CA GLU A 113 -12.55 4.18 -6.75
C GLU A 113 -11.05 4.25 -6.86
N LYS A 114 -10.55 4.38 -8.09
CA LYS A 114 -9.12 4.48 -8.32
C LYS A 114 -8.56 5.75 -7.66
N ILE A 115 -7.44 5.59 -6.97
CA ILE A 115 -6.74 6.67 -6.28
C ILE A 115 -5.44 6.96 -7.02
N ARG A 116 -5.14 8.24 -7.22
CA ARG A 116 -3.84 8.64 -7.77
C ARG A 116 -2.74 8.07 -6.89
N THR A 117 -1.78 7.38 -7.48
CA THR A 117 -0.78 6.61 -6.75
C THR A 117 0.63 7.00 -7.18
N LEU A 118 1.51 7.18 -6.19
CA LEU A 118 2.94 7.38 -6.39
C LEU A 118 3.67 6.15 -5.90
N LEU A 119 4.69 5.71 -6.63
CA LEU A 119 5.47 4.54 -6.25
C LEU A 119 6.92 4.95 -6.00
N ASP A 120 7.42 4.62 -4.83
CA ASP A 120 8.79 4.89 -4.39
C ASP A 120 9.78 4.15 -5.28
N LYS A 121 10.59 4.90 -6.02
CA LYS A 121 11.59 4.31 -6.93
C LYS A 121 12.59 3.42 -6.20
N SER A 122 12.85 3.68 -4.92
CA SER A 122 13.83 2.89 -4.18
C SER A 122 13.41 1.43 -4.04
N LEU A 123 12.12 1.14 -4.19
CA LEU A 123 11.60 -0.24 -4.12
C LEU A 123 12.09 -1.11 -5.29
N VAL A 124 12.57 -0.51 -6.37
CA VAL A 124 13.05 -1.26 -7.55
C VAL A 124 14.23 -2.18 -7.22
N THR A 125 14.97 -1.90 -6.14
CA THR A 125 16.12 -2.71 -5.75
C THR A 125 15.73 -4.04 -5.09
N GLN A 126 14.45 -4.22 -4.77
CA GLN A 126 13.98 -5.43 -4.09
C GLN A 126 13.39 -6.40 -5.13
N ASP A 127 13.78 -7.66 -5.06
CA ASP A 127 13.26 -8.68 -5.98
C ASP A 127 11.79 -8.95 -5.77
N LEU A 128 11.33 -8.83 -4.53
CA LEU A 128 9.94 -9.08 -4.16
C LEU A 128 9.52 -8.06 -3.11
N LEU A 129 8.35 -7.47 -3.30
CA LEU A 129 7.77 -6.51 -2.38
C LEU A 129 6.64 -7.16 -1.60
N TRP A 130 6.40 -6.68 -0.38
CA TRP A 130 5.27 -7.09 0.43
C TRP A 130 4.45 -5.87 0.81
N ALA A 131 3.15 -5.95 0.57
CA ALA A 131 2.21 -4.85 0.83
C ALA A 131 1.03 -5.34 1.64
N GLY A 132 0.39 -4.42 2.36
CA GLY A 132 -0.82 -4.72 3.10
C GLY A 132 -1.95 -5.17 2.17
N ALA A 133 -2.80 -6.05 2.64
CA ALA A 133 -3.85 -6.65 1.84
C ALA A 133 -5.26 -6.28 2.33
N GLY A 134 -5.39 -5.19 3.08
CA GLY A 134 -6.72 -4.66 3.44
C GLY A 134 -7.09 -4.75 4.91
N ASP A 135 -6.32 -5.45 5.73
CA ASP A 135 -6.49 -5.46 7.18
C ASP A 135 -5.13 -5.53 7.88
N HIS A 136 -5.14 -5.65 9.21
CA HIS A 136 -3.92 -5.50 10.01
C HIS A 136 -3.03 -6.74 10.06
N ASN A 137 -3.43 -7.85 9.48
CA ASN A 137 -2.65 -9.08 9.51
C ASN A 137 -2.63 -9.83 8.18
N SER A 138 -2.95 -9.15 7.09
CA SER A 138 -2.92 -9.73 5.74
C SER A 138 -1.95 -8.97 4.88
N MET A 139 -1.09 -9.68 4.17
CA MET A 139 -0.09 -9.10 3.28
C MET A 139 -0.05 -9.90 1.98
N PHE A 140 0.39 -9.27 0.89
CA PHE A 140 0.60 -9.98 -0.35
C PHE A 140 1.96 -9.60 -0.94
N SER A 141 2.51 -10.50 -1.75
CA SER A 141 3.79 -10.27 -2.41
C SER A 141 3.58 -9.94 -3.89
N ILE A 142 4.47 -9.12 -4.43
CA ILE A 142 4.37 -8.68 -5.81
C ILE A 142 5.72 -8.11 -6.24
N THR A 143 6.03 -8.19 -7.54
CA THR A 143 7.24 -7.54 -8.05
C THR A 143 6.99 -6.05 -8.25
N TYR A 144 8.08 -5.28 -8.31
CA TYR A 144 8.00 -3.84 -8.58
C TYR A 144 7.24 -3.55 -9.87
N ASP A 145 7.59 -4.25 -10.95
CA ASP A 145 6.99 -4.02 -12.26
C ASP A 145 5.50 -4.32 -12.27
N GLU A 146 5.08 -5.40 -11.62
CA GLU A 146 3.67 -5.74 -11.51
C GLU A 146 2.91 -4.71 -10.69
N LEU A 147 3.49 -4.27 -9.56
CA LEU A 147 2.87 -3.27 -8.71
C LEU A 147 2.69 -1.94 -9.45
N LEU A 148 3.72 -1.52 -10.18
CA LEU A 148 3.65 -0.32 -11.01
C LEU A 148 2.51 -0.42 -12.02
N ARG A 149 2.39 -1.56 -12.68
CA ARG A 149 1.38 -1.79 -13.70
C ARG A 149 -0.04 -1.80 -13.15
N ILE A 150 -0.27 -2.58 -12.09
CA ILE A 150 -1.64 -2.75 -11.59
C ILE A 150 -2.18 -1.52 -10.86
N THR A 151 -1.30 -0.67 -10.33
CA THR A 151 -1.71 0.56 -9.66
C THR A 151 -1.73 1.76 -10.60
N ASP A 152 -1.17 1.62 -11.80
CA ASP A 152 -0.99 2.73 -12.73
C ASP A 152 -0.29 3.90 -12.04
N ALA A 153 0.69 3.59 -11.22
CA ALA A 153 1.38 4.58 -10.38
C ALA A 153 2.38 5.41 -11.18
N GLU A 154 2.67 6.58 -10.64
CA GLU A 154 3.78 7.40 -11.11
C GLU A 154 5.00 7.07 -10.24
N GLU A 155 6.11 6.70 -10.86
CA GLU A 155 7.35 6.48 -10.11
C GLU A 155 7.91 7.80 -9.64
N MET A 156 8.39 7.84 -8.40
CA MET A 156 8.86 9.11 -7.84
C MET A 156 9.93 8.88 -6.77
N THR A 157 10.83 9.83 -6.67
CA THR A 157 11.78 9.91 -5.56
C THR A 157 11.06 10.56 -4.39
N LEU A 158 10.99 9.86 -3.25
CA LEU A 158 10.17 10.31 -2.12
C LEU A 158 10.98 10.92 -0.97
N ARG A 159 12.31 11.01 -1.13
CA ARG A 159 13.19 11.57 -0.11
C ARG A 159 14.57 11.93 -0.64
#